data_cd47db758442cac62eb0860ce6ea9316
#
_entry.id   cd47db758442cac62eb0860ce6ea9316
#
_cell.length_a   1.000
_cell.length_b   1.000
_cell.length_c   1.000
_cell.angle_alpha   90.00
_cell.angle_beta   90.00
_cell.angle_gamma   90.00
#
_symmetry.space_group_name_H-M   'P 1'
#
loop_
_entity.id
_entity.type
_entity.pdbx_description
1 polymer ?
#
loop_
_entity_poly.entity_id
_entity_poly.type
_entity_poly.pdbx_seq_one_letter_code
_entity_poly.pdbx_strand_id
1 'polypeptide(L)'
;MSEGKASRVERDYFGEVEIPDGKRYGVLTVRAMENLSFSGEPLAQKESFIRAMLEVKKAAAMMNMRTAELSEAKGQAIVRACDALLDARDYSDFVVDAYHGGGGIATNVNVNEVVAHVAGMTVSATEDVNASQSTADACHTALHIALYREFVELDVRLLGLVDVTADVTARFAEIETISRTCMQDAMRIRQGERFSGYTAVLRRRRDKIRMEMPRLLTVNLGKTVLGSGVGASEAYRDGITTCLRDVTGLPLVMTANGFDTAQNVDLLADLADVVKLYAETLIKFCQDLRFLSSGPEAGIGELILPAFMAGSTFFPGKVNPVVPETVMQGAFSIIGKIETIHLCYRHSDTDLNVFEHMAGMTLMEAIAELGAITDLLGERCLKDITANQAKCAEYANALIPLVVDLKAHYSYTEVQTLLTTKTKTELVEILKGVTNR
;
A
#
# COMPACT_ATOMS: atom_id res chain seq x y z
N MET A 1 -30.23 32.74 18.39
CA MET A 1 -29.41 33.79 17.74
C MET A 1 -28.04 33.17 17.53
N SER A 2 -27.71 32.77 16.29
CA SER A 2 -26.38 32.30 15.95
C SER A 2 -25.44 33.48 16.06
N GLU A 3 -24.48 33.44 16.95
CA GLU A 3 -23.33 34.34 16.93
C GLU A 3 -22.77 34.30 15.52
N GLY A 4 -22.81 35.41 14.79
CA GLY A 4 -22.20 35.54 13.47
C GLY A 4 -20.70 35.28 13.65
N LYS A 5 -20.22 34.13 13.16
CA LYS A 5 -18.76 33.86 13.11
C LYS A 5 -18.18 34.96 12.23
N ALA A 6 -17.17 35.66 12.73
CA ALA A 6 -16.43 36.66 11.96
C ALA A 6 -15.90 36.01 10.68
N SER A 7 -16.04 36.66 9.53
CA SER A 7 -15.60 36.20 8.23
C SER A 7 -14.84 37.30 7.49
N ARG A 8 -13.90 36.91 6.65
CA ARG A 8 -13.28 37.81 5.67
C ARG A 8 -13.85 37.53 4.27
N VAL A 9 -13.88 38.54 3.44
CA VAL A 9 -14.31 38.45 2.04
C VAL A 9 -13.08 38.43 1.14
N GLU A 10 -12.95 37.39 0.31
CA GLU A 10 -11.98 37.35 -0.78
C GLU A 10 -12.70 37.35 -2.13
N ARG A 11 -12.01 37.78 -3.20
CA ARG A 11 -12.57 37.92 -4.52
C ARG A 11 -11.69 37.30 -5.59
N ASP A 12 -12.30 36.56 -6.50
CA ASP A 12 -11.68 36.05 -7.72
C ASP A 12 -12.43 36.54 -8.98
N TYR A 13 -12.13 35.96 -10.14
CA TYR A 13 -12.80 36.28 -11.40
C TYR A 13 -14.33 36.00 -11.37
N PHE A 14 -14.76 35.04 -10.55
CA PHE A 14 -16.15 34.59 -10.45
C PHE A 14 -16.96 35.32 -9.38
N GLY A 15 -16.36 36.26 -8.65
CA GLY A 15 -17.02 37.08 -7.64
C GLY A 15 -16.45 36.91 -6.23
N GLU A 16 -17.22 37.40 -5.24
CA GLU A 16 -16.83 37.39 -3.84
C GLU A 16 -17.24 36.10 -3.13
N VAL A 17 -16.43 35.71 -2.15
CA VAL A 17 -16.65 34.54 -1.28
C VAL A 17 -16.34 34.92 0.16
N GLU A 18 -17.21 34.55 1.09
CA GLU A 18 -16.99 34.70 2.52
C GLU A 18 -16.21 33.49 3.04
N ILE A 19 -15.12 33.74 3.75
CA ILE A 19 -14.26 32.72 4.37
C ILE A 19 -14.29 32.94 5.88
N PRO A 20 -14.58 31.91 6.71
CA PRO A 20 -14.57 32.05 8.16
C PRO A 20 -13.21 32.54 8.68
N ASP A 21 -13.21 33.52 9.59
CA ASP A 21 -11.97 33.95 10.26
C ASP A 21 -11.29 32.76 10.95
N GLY A 22 -9.95 32.77 10.92
CA GLY A 22 -9.14 31.68 11.44
C GLY A 22 -8.91 30.53 10.48
N LYS A 23 -9.55 30.51 9.28
CA LYS A 23 -9.22 29.58 8.20
C LYS A 23 -8.08 30.12 7.33
N ARG A 24 -7.12 29.24 7.02
CA ARG A 24 -5.89 29.59 6.29
C ARG A 24 -6.02 29.42 4.77
N TYR A 25 -7.08 28.79 4.28
CA TYR A 25 -7.36 28.68 2.84
C TYR A 25 -8.05 29.93 2.29
N GLY A 26 -8.08 30.08 0.97
CA GLY A 26 -8.62 31.24 0.27
C GLY A 26 -9.81 30.91 -0.65
N VAL A 27 -10.12 31.88 -1.53
CA VAL A 27 -11.28 31.82 -2.42
C VAL A 27 -11.27 30.63 -3.37
N LEU A 28 -10.12 30.24 -3.92
CA LEU A 28 -10.02 29.12 -4.87
C LEU A 28 -10.32 27.79 -4.19
N THR A 29 -9.87 27.62 -2.95
CA THR A 29 -10.20 26.44 -2.14
C THR A 29 -11.71 26.34 -1.88
N VAL A 30 -12.39 27.47 -1.53
CA VAL A 30 -13.83 27.44 -1.33
C VAL A 30 -14.56 27.05 -2.62
N ARG A 31 -14.15 27.61 -3.78
CA ARG A 31 -14.70 27.21 -5.08
C ARG A 31 -14.55 25.71 -5.35
N ALA A 32 -13.37 25.15 -5.02
CA ALA A 32 -13.12 23.73 -5.18
C ALA A 32 -14.02 22.88 -4.28
N MET A 33 -14.18 23.25 -3.01
CA MET A 33 -15.06 22.58 -2.06
C MET A 33 -16.53 22.55 -2.53
N GLU A 34 -17.00 23.68 -3.06
CA GLU A 34 -18.39 23.83 -3.51
C GLU A 34 -18.70 23.05 -4.79
N ASN A 35 -17.71 22.87 -5.68
CA ASN A 35 -17.97 22.41 -7.04
C ASN A 35 -17.34 21.06 -7.38
N LEU A 36 -16.34 20.57 -6.65
CA LEU A 36 -15.57 19.39 -7.04
C LEU A 36 -15.61 18.24 -6.03
N SER A 37 -16.34 18.39 -4.93
CA SER A 37 -16.41 17.37 -3.88
C SER A 37 -17.40 16.25 -4.21
N PHE A 38 -16.98 14.99 -4.08
CA PHE A 38 -17.87 13.82 -4.24
C PHE A 38 -17.55 12.64 -3.33
N SER A 39 -16.29 12.48 -2.90
CA SER A 39 -15.89 11.31 -2.10
C SER A 39 -16.18 11.48 -0.61
N GLY A 40 -16.16 12.72 -0.13
CA GLY A 40 -16.23 13.06 1.29
C GLY A 40 -14.91 12.84 2.04
N GLU A 41 -13.82 12.52 1.34
CA GLU A 41 -12.50 12.35 1.92
C GLU A 41 -11.68 13.65 1.78
N PRO A 42 -11.47 14.41 2.85
CA PRO A 42 -10.68 15.64 2.77
C PRO A 42 -9.20 15.31 2.56
N LEU A 43 -8.50 16.16 1.81
CA LEU A 43 -7.07 16.07 1.57
C LEU A 43 -6.25 15.97 2.88
N ALA A 44 -6.74 16.55 3.97
CA ALA A 44 -6.17 16.47 5.31
C ALA A 44 -5.85 15.03 5.77
N GLN A 45 -6.54 14.02 5.25
CA GLN A 45 -6.29 12.60 5.56
C GLN A 45 -5.10 12.00 4.79
N LYS A 46 -4.58 12.71 3.80
CA LYS A 46 -3.42 12.28 2.99
C LYS A 46 -2.14 12.96 3.50
N GLU A 47 -1.80 12.73 4.76
CA GLU A 47 -0.68 13.39 5.46
C GLU A 47 0.64 13.32 4.68
N SER A 48 1.06 12.13 4.23
CA SER A 48 2.30 11.92 3.47
C SER A 48 2.37 12.81 2.24
N PHE A 49 1.24 12.95 1.53
CA PHE A 49 1.17 13.76 0.32
C PHE A 49 1.22 15.25 0.62
N ILE A 50 0.49 15.73 1.64
CA ILE A 50 0.55 17.14 2.06
C ILE A 50 1.98 17.51 2.46
N ARG A 51 2.66 16.67 3.23
CA ARG A 51 4.05 16.87 3.61
C ARG A 51 4.96 17.00 2.39
N ALA A 52 4.80 16.10 1.42
CA ALA A 52 5.57 16.17 0.17
C ALA A 52 5.25 17.43 -0.64
N MET A 53 3.98 17.87 -0.71
CA MET A 53 3.60 19.14 -1.34
C MET A 53 4.28 20.34 -0.64
N LEU A 54 4.29 20.40 0.67
CA LEU A 54 4.96 21.46 1.44
C LEU A 54 6.47 21.46 1.20
N GLU A 55 7.11 20.29 1.11
CA GLU A 55 8.53 20.16 0.77
C GLU A 55 8.82 20.61 -0.68
N VAL A 56 7.93 20.31 -1.62
CA VAL A 56 8.01 20.80 -3.01
C VAL A 56 7.93 22.32 -3.03
N LYS A 57 6.95 22.93 -2.33
CA LYS A 57 6.81 24.40 -2.26
C LYS A 57 8.02 25.06 -1.58
N LYS A 58 8.56 24.46 -0.53
CA LYS A 58 9.78 24.91 0.13
C LYS A 58 10.98 24.88 -0.82
N ALA A 59 11.22 23.77 -1.52
CA ALA A 59 12.31 23.62 -2.47
C ALA A 59 12.19 24.62 -3.64
N ALA A 60 10.97 24.79 -4.17
CA ALA A 60 10.69 25.77 -5.22
C ALA A 60 10.98 27.20 -4.77
N ALA A 61 10.56 27.61 -3.58
CA ALA A 61 10.84 28.93 -3.03
C ALA A 61 12.34 29.17 -2.85
N MET A 62 13.09 28.17 -2.35
CA MET A 62 14.55 28.23 -2.22
C MET A 62 15.23 28.41 -3.57
N MET A 63 14.77 27.68 -4.61
CA MET A 63 15.34 27.82 -5.94
C MET A 63 14.99 29.14 -6.59
N ASN A 64 13.76 29.60 -6.49
CA ASN A 64 13.29 30.88 -7.03
C ASN A 64 14.01 32.10 -6.38
N MET A 65 14.40 32.00 -5.10
CA MET A 65 15.31 33.01 -4.51
C MET A 65 16.70 33.00 -5.15
N ARG A 66 17.26 31.82 -5.40
CA ARG A 66 18.59 31.68 -6.01
C ARG A 66 18.63 32.21 -7.45
N THR A 67 17.50 32.12 -8.16
CA THR A 67 17.36 32.61 -9.55
C THR A 67 16.80 34.04 -9.65
N ALA A 68 16.52 34.68 -8.52
CA ALA A 68 15.93 36.00 -8.43
C ALA A 68 14.52 36.11 -9.06
N GLU A 69 13.83 34.98 -9.28
CA GLU A 69 12.39 34.93 -9.67
C GLU A 69 11.50 35.33 -8.50
N LEU A 70 12.01 35.18 -7.27
CA LEU A 70 11.34 35.53 -6.03
C LEU A 70 12.28 36.37 -5.15
N SER A 71 11.76 37.46 -4.56
CA SER A 71 12.55 38.24 -3.63
C SER A 71 12.95 37.44 -2.39
N GLU A 72 14.11 37.69 -1.83
CA GLU A 72 14.60 37.03 -0.62
C GLU A 72 13.57 37.07 0.54
N ALA A 73 12.92 38.23 0.74
CA ALA A 73 11.94 38.41 1.82
C ALA A 73 10.72 37.49 1.66
N LYS A 74 10.14 37.41 0.46
CA LYS A 74 8.98 36.54 0.16
C LYS A 74 9.38 35.07 0.20
N GLY A 75 10.51 34.71 -0.41
CA GLY A 75 10.98 33.35 -0.42
C GLY A 75 11.26 32.81 0.98
N GLN A 76 11.92 33.58 1.83
CA GLN A 76 12.14 33.21 3.24
C GLN A 76 10.82 33.11 4.03
N ALA A 77 9.83 33.93 3.71
CA ALA A 77 8.50 33.83 4.35
C ALA A 77 7.79 32.52 3.94
N ILE A 78 7.86 32.11 2.67
CA ILE A 78 7.30 30.85 2.19
C ILE A 78 8.03 29.66 2.84
N VAL A 79 9.37 29.68 2.88
CA VAL A 79 10.17 28.62 3.53
C VAL A 79 9.75 28.45 5.00
N ARG A 80 9.68 29.55 5.77
CA ARG A 80 9.24 29.49 7.18
C ARG A 80 7.80 29.00 7.32
N ALA A 81 6.90 29.37 6.41
CA ALA A 81 5.52 28.90 6.42
C ALA A 81 5.44 27.38 6.20
N CYS A 82 6.19 26.87 5.22
CA CYS A 82 6.27 25.42 4.98
C CYS A 82 6.84 24.70 6.20
N ASP A 83 7.91 25.19 6.80
CA ASP A 83 8.51 24.59 8.01
C ASP A 83 7.51 24.58 9.18
N ALA A 84 6.82 25.70 9.43
CA ALA A 84 5.83 25.80 10.49
C ALA A 84 4.67 24.80 10.32
N LEU A 85 4.20 24.60 9.06
CA LEU A 85 3.15 23.63 8.74
C LEU A 85 3.64 22.18 8.88
N LEU A 86 4.87 21.89 8.48
CA LEU A 86 5.51 20.58 8.62
C LEU A 86 5.73 20.21 10.10
N ASP A 87 6.13 21.16 10.93
CA ASP A 87 6.39 20.96 12.35
C ASP A 87 5.09 20.83 13.15
N ALA A 88 4.09 21.66 12.85
CA ALA A 88 2.80 21.66 13.56
C ALA A 88 1.97 20.40 13.27
N ARG A 89 2.12 19.78 12.11
CA ARG A 89 1.28 18.67 11.62
C ARG A 89 -0.23 18.92 11.74
N ASP A 90 -0.63 20.19 11.70
CA ASP A 90 -2.04 20.59 11.65
C ASP A 90 -2.46 20.82 10.20
N TYR A 91 -3.06 19.79 9.63
CA TYR A 91 -3.51 19.80 8.23
C TYR A 91 -5.01 20.08 8.10
N SER A 92 -5.66 20.60 9.14
CA SER A 92 -7.12 20.83 9.20
C SER A 92 -7.66 21.84 8.17
N ASP A 93 -6.81 22.63 7.53
CA ASP A 93 -7.17 23.58 6.47
C ASP A 93 -6.87 23.09 5.04
N PHE A 94 -6.39 21.83 4.90
CA PHE A 94 -6.31 21.15 3.61
C PHE A 94 -7.64 20.41 3.37
N VAL A 95 -8.65 21.15 2.97
CA VAL A 95 -10.07 20.77 3.09
C VAL A 95 -10.70 20.30 1.80
N VAL A 96 -10.03 20.46 0.65
CA VAL A 96 -10.54 19.99 -0.64
C VAL A 96 -10.71 18.48 -0.63
N ASP A 97 -11.66 17.97 -1.42
CA ASP A 97 -11.81 16.54 -1.62
C ASP A 97 -10.51 15.95 -2.20
N ALA A 98 -10.04 14.84 -1.65
CA ALA A 98 -8.82 14.17 -2.12
C ALA A 98 -8.96 13.66 -3.55
N TYR A 99 -10.17 13.46 -4.03
CA TYR A 99 -10.51 13.01 -5.37
C TYR A 99 -11.27 14.11 -6.12
N HIS A 100 -10.63 14.71 -7.11
CA HIS A 100 -11.22 15.77 -7.92
C HIS A 100 -10.62 15.80 -9.32
N GLY A 101 -11.33 16.36 -10.28
CA GLY A 101 -10.85 16.54 -11.64
C GLY A 101 -9.76 17.61 -11.78
N GLY A 102 -9.23 17.78 -12.99
CA GLY A 102 -8.26 18.84 -13.32
C GLY A 102 -6.82 18.56 -12.89
N GLY A 103 -6.43 17.28 -12.77
CA GLY A 103 -5.01 16.90 -12.58
C GLY A 103 -4.38 17.39 -11.27
N GLY A 104 -5.17 17.54 -10.20
CA GLY A 104 -4.67 18.01 -8.90
C GLY A 104 -4.83 19.51 -8.65
N ILE A 105 -5.58 20.25 -9.49
CA ILE A 105 -5.70 21.71 -9.36
C ILE A 105 -6.25 22.16 -8.01
N ALA A 106 -7.32 21.52 -7.49
CA ALA A 106 -7.88 21.88 -6.19
C ALA A 106 -6.88 21.68 -5.05
N THR A 107 -6.13 20.61 -5.10
CA THR A 107 -5.03 20.34 -4.16
C THR A 107 -3.95 21.42 -4.23
N ASN A 108 -3.46 21.74 -5.43
CA ASN A 108 -2.39 22.73 -5.58
C ASN A 108 -2.81 24.12 -5.10
N VAL A 109 -4.04 24.56 -5.43
CA VAL A 109 -4.53 25.87 -4.98
C VAL A 109 -4.75 25.90 -3.47
N ASN A 110 -5.29 24.83 -2.87
CA ASN A 110 -5.46 24.74 -1.42
C ASN A 110 -4.10 24.82 -0.69
N VAL A 111 -3.10 24.10 -1.15
CA VAL A 111 -1.74 24.16 -0.58
C VAL A 111 -1.15 25.55 -0.74
N ASN A 112 -1.25 26.16 -1.92
CA ASN A 112 -0.73 27.49 -2.18
C ASN A 112 -1.37 28.56 -1.31
N GLU A 113 -2.69 28.52 -1.14
CA GLU A 113 -3.44 29.49 -0.32
C GLU A 113 -3.11 29.35 1.16
N VAL A 114 -3.03 28.12 1.68
CA VAL A 114 -2.65 27.87 3.08
C VAL A 114 -1.22 28.34 3.34
N VAL A 115 -0.27 28.04 2.46
CA VAL A 115 1.13 28.48 2.58
C VAL A 115 1.22 30.02 2.50
N ALA A 116 0.53 30.65 1.56
CA ALA A 116 0.52 32.11 1.42
C ALA A 116 -0.04 32.79 2.67
N HIS A 117 -1.13 32.26 3.21
CA HIS A 117 -1.74 32.79 4.44
C HIS A 117 -0.79 32.69 5.65
N VAL A 118 -0.13 31.54 5.84
CA VAL A 118 0.84 31.34 6.94
C VAL A 118 2.09 32.18 6.75
N ALA A 119 2.54 32.36 5.48
CA ALA A 119 3.68 33.23 5.17
C ALA A 119 3.40 34.68 5.55
N GLY A 120 2.13 35.09 5.52
CA GLY A 120 1.72 36.47 5.80
C GLY A 120 2.31 37.42 4.76
N MET A 121 2.50 38.68 5.17
CA MET A 121 3.01 39.70 4.25
C MET A 121 2.10 39.86 3.00
N THR A 122 2.69 40.23 1.87
CA THR A 122 2.03 40.31 0.57
C THR A 122 2.39 39.15 -0.34
N VAL A 123 2.45 37.93 0.25
CA VAL A 123 2.74 36.70 -0.52
C VAL A 123 1.49 36.26 -1.26
N SER A 124 1.60 36.16 -2.59
CA SER A 124 0.54 35.65 -3.46
C SER A 124 0.61 34.12 -3.57
N ALA A 125 -0.53 33.46 -3.40
CA ALA A 125 -0.64 32.01 -3.60
C ALA A 125 -0.25 31.58 -5.03
N THR A 126 -0.66 32.36 -6.03
CA THR A 126 -0.48 32.05 -7.44
C THR A 126 0.87 32.54 -7.99
N GLU A 127 1.24 33.80 -7.69
CA GLU A 127 2.43 34.41 -8.28
C GLU A 127 3.71 34.06 -7.52
N ASP A 128 3.66 33.92 -6.18
CA ASP A 128 4.85 33.71 -5.36
C ASP A 128 4.98 32.24 -4.93
N VAL A 129 3.97 31.63 -4.31
CA VAL A 129 4.05 30.23 -3.84
C VAL A 129 4.13 29.26 -5.00
N ASN A 130 3.44 29.55 -6.10
CA ASN A 130 3.44 28.71 -7.31
C ASN A 130 4.44 29.14 -8.38
N ALA A 131 5.34 30.09 -8.10
CA ALA A 131 6.35 30.57 -9.06
C ALA A 131 7.16 29.43 -9.67
N SER A 132 7.37 29.47 -11.00
CA SER A 132 8.12 28.47 -11.79
C SER A 132 7.55 27.05 -11.76
N GLN A 133 6.29 26.86 -11.35
CA GLN A 133 5.62 25.56 -11.22
C GLN A 133 4.32 25.54 -12.03
N SER A 134 3.91 24.32 -12.38
CA SER A 134 2.53 23.98 -12.74
C SER A 134 1.93 23.07 -11.67
N THR A 135 0.60 22.96 -11.65
CA THR A 135 -0.07 21.92 -10.86
C THR A 135 0.46 20.52 -11.21
N ALA A 136 0.66 20.27 -12.51
CA ALA A 136 1.07 18.96 -13.01
C ALA A 136 2.42 18.50 -12.43
N ASP A 137 3.48 19.29 -12.59
CA ASP A 137 4.82 18.88 -12.11
C ASP A 137 4.95 18.96 -10.58
N ALA A 138 4.26 19.87 -9.91
CA ALA A 138 4.28 19.97 -8.46
C ALA A 138 3.56 18.77 -7.80
N CYS A 139 2.34 18.42 -8.26
CA CYS A 139 1.58 17.31 -7.74
C CYS A 139 2.24 15.96 -8.06
N HIS A 140 2.72 15.75 -9.30
CA HIS A 140 3.47 14.56 -9.69
C HIS A 140 4.69 14.32 -8.78
N THR A 141 5.52 15.37 -8.63
CA THR A 141 6.73 15.28 -7.79
C THR A 141 6.38 14.96 -6.33
N ALA A 142 5.39 15.64 -5.76
CA ALA A 142 4.95 15.39 -4.40
C ALA A 142 4.37 13.97 -4.23
N LEU A 143 3.60 13.50 -5.21
CA LEU A 143 3.03 12.17 -5.21
C LEU A 143 4.11 11.08 -5.21
N HIS A 144 5.12 11.22 -6.06
CA HIS A 144 6.25 10.30 -6.11
C HIS A 144 7.03 10.25 -4.80
N ILE A 145 7.31 11.40 -4.18
CA ILE A 145 7.97 11.49 -2.87
C ILE A 145 7.14 10.80 -1.79
N ALA A 146 5.84 11.09 -1.74
CA ALA A 146 4.93 10.50 -0.75
C ALA A 146 4.83 8.98 -0.90
N LEU A 147 4.56 8.49 -2.11
CA LEU A 147 4.47 7.06 -2.41
C LEU A 147 5.77 6.32 -2.09
N TYR A 148 6.92 6.89 -2.44
CA TYR A 148 8.20 6.26 -2.10
C TYR A 148 8.35 6.02 -0.59
N ARG A 149 8.01 7.03 0.23
CA ARG A 149 8.05 6.91 1.70
C ARG A 149 7.08 5.87 2.23
N GLU A 150 5.86 5.84 1.72
CA GLU A 150 4.87 4.84 2.11
C GLU A 150 5.29 3.41 1.72
N PHE A 151 5.89 3.23 0.55
CA PHE A 151 6.46 1.94 0.17
C PHE A 151 7.64 1.52 1.05
N VAL A 152 8.47 2.45 1.51
CA VAL A 152 9.54 2.16 2.49
C VAL A 152 8.94 1.67 3.81
N GLU A 153 7.89 2.31 4.31
CA GLU A 153 7.19 1.87 5.52
C GLU A 153 6.49 0.52 5.33
N LEU A 154 5.84 0.33 4.18
CA LEU A 154 5.23 -0.95 3.81
C LEU A 154 6.27 -2.08 3.80
N ASP A 155 7.45 -1.87 3.22
CA ASP A 155 8.53 -2.88 3.15
C ASP A 155 8.91 -3.43 4.53
N VAL A 156 8.90 -2.59 5.57
CA VAL A 156 9.17 -3.00 6.96
C VAL A 156 8.07 -3.94 7.47
N ARG A 157 6.80 -3.61 7.22
CA ARG A 157 5.64 -4.46 7.62
C ARG A 157 5.65 -5.80 6.89
N LEU A 158 5.94 -5.78 5.58
CA LEU A 158 6.06 -7.00 4.78
C LEU A 158 7.20 -7.90 5.26
N LEU A 159 8.34 -7.32 5.66
CA LEU A 159 9.43 -8.07 6.28
C LEU A 159 8.97 -8.73 7.58
N GLY A 160 8.27 -8.00 8.43
CA GLY A 160 7.70 -8.53 9.68
C GLY A 160 6.85 -9.78 9.44
N LEU A 161 5.99 -9.79 8.42
CA LEU A 161 5.20 -10.98 8.08
C LEU A 161 6.07 -12.14 7.57
N VAL A 162 7.10 -11.86 6.78
CA VAL A 162 8.06 -12.88 6.33
C VAL A 162 8.75 -13.52 7.53
N ASP A 163 9.19 -12.71 8.50
CA ASP A 163 9.91 -13.19 9.68
C ASP A 163 9.02 -14.02 10.60
N VAL A 164 7.79 -13.57 10.87
CA VAL A 164 6.81 -14.33 11.66
C VAL A 164 6.46 -15.66 10.97
N THR A 165 6.30 -15.66 9.63
CA THR A 165 6.03 -16.91 8.90
C THR A 165 7.24 -17.87 8.92
N ALA A 166 8.45 -17.34 8.90
CA ALA A 166 9.67 -18.12 9.06
C ALA A 166 9.79 -18.72 10.46
N ASP A 167 9.39 -18.00 11.51
CA ASP A 167 9.29 -18.52 12.87
C ASP A 167 8.30 -19.69 12.96
N VAL A 168 7.10 -19.55 12.37
CA VAL A 168 6.14 -20.66 12.29
C VAL A 168 6.73 -21.86 11.56
N THR A 169 7.47 -21.63 10.47
CA THR A 169 8.18 -22.69 9.74
C THR A 169 9.11 -23.46 10.67
N ALA A 170 9.88 -22.77 11.51
CA ALA A 170 10.81 -23.39 12.47
C ALA A 170 10.06 -24.12 13.59
N ARG A 171 9.03 -23.51 14.18
CA ARG A 171 8.22 -24.14 15.25
C ARG A 171 7.53 -25.42 14.79
N PHE A 172 7.19 -25.52 13.52
CA PHE A 172 6.48 -26.66 12.94
C PHE A 172 7.40 -27.65 12.20
N ALA A 173 8.71 -27.49 12.30
CA ALA A 173 9.71 -28.28 11.54
C ALA A 173 9.60 -29.79 11.77
N GLU A 174 9.22 -30.23 12.96
CA GLU A 174 9.15 -31.66 13.31
C GLU A 174 7.72 -32.22 13.36
N ILE A 175 6.71 -31.44 12.98
CA ILE A 175 5.31 -31.87 13.05
C ILE A 175 4.92 -32.54 11.73
N GLU A 176 4.90 -33.86 11.72
CA GLU A 176 4.48 -34.65 10.56
C GLU A 176 2.97 -34.57 10.36
N THR A 177 2.54 -34.49 9.09
CA THR A 177 1.16 -34.52 8.65
C THR A 177 1.06 -35.10 7.24
N ILE A 178 -0.12 -34.99 6.63
CA ILE A 178 -0.36 -35.39 5.24
C ILE A 178 -0.37 -34.17 4.31
N SER A 179 0.18 -34.30 3.11
CA SER A 179 -0.09 -33.39 2.02
C SER A 179 -1.38 -33.76 1.29
N ARG A 180 -1.94 -32.81 0.54
CA ARG A 180 -3.09 -33.05 -0.33
C ARG A 180 -2.80 -32.53 -1.73
N THR A 181 -3.06 -33.36 -2.73
CA THR A 181 -3.01 -32.97 -4.15
C THR A 181 -4.39 -33.18 -4.75
N CYS A 182 -4.89 -32.22 -5.51
CA CYS A 182 -6.28 -32.26 -6.00
C CYS A 182 -7.33 -32.46 -4.88
N MET A 183 -7.06 -31.96 -3.69
CA MET A 183 -7.86 -32.14 -2.47
C MET A 183 -7.94 -33.60 -1.97
N GLN A 184 -7.14 -34.52 -2.54
CA GLN A 184 -7.05 -35.90 -2.10
C GLN A 184 -5.76 -36.14 -1.30
N ASP A 185 -5.80 -37.14 -0.42
CA ASP A 185 -4.66 -37.57 0.39
C ASP A 185 -3.45 -37.91 -0.48
N ALA A 186 -2.28 -37.48 -0.03
CA ALA A 186 -1.04 -37.69 -0.74
C ALA A 186 0.10 -38.10 0.23
N MET A 187 1.27 -37.53 0.09
CA MET A 187 2.48 -37.92 0.82
C MET A 187 2.49 -37.37 2.24
N ARG A 188 3.24 -38.04 3.12
CA ARG A 188 3.67 -37.45 4.39
C ARG A 188 4.56 -36.24 4.14
N ILE A 189 4.30 -35.17 4.86
CA ILE A 189 5.11 -33.93 4.90
C ILE A 189 5.21 -33.45 6.34
N ARG A 190 6.08 -32.47 6.58
CA ARG A 190 6.10 -31.71 7.81
C ARG A 190 5.32 -30.40 7.63
N GLN A 191 4.62 -29.96 8.67
CA GLN A 191 3.93 -28.66 8.66
C GLN A 191 4.92 -27.50 8.39
N GLY A 192 6.15 -27.57 8.93
CA GLY A 192 7.19 -26.60 8.63
C GLY A 192 7.54 -26.52 7.14
N GLU A 193 7.55 -27.65 6.41
CA GLU A 193 7.77 -27.65 4.96
C GLU A 193 6.65 -26.90 4.22
N ARG A 194 5.39 -27.08 4.65
CA ARG A 194 4.25 -26.32 4.11
C ARG A 194 4.41 -24.81 4.34
N PHE A 195 4.77 -24.40 5.57
CA PHE A 195 4.96 -22.98 5.90
C PHE A 195 6.21 -22.37 5.22
N SER A 196 7.24 -23.16 4.93
CA SER A 196 8.40 -22.69 4.17
C SER A 196 8.01 -22.20 2.77
N GLY A 197 7.02 -22.84 2.16
CA GLY A 197 6.45 -22.41 0.87
C GLY A 197 5.79 -21.01 0.96
N TYR A 198 5.07 -20.72 2.04
CA TYR A 198 4.49 -19.38 2.26
C TYR A 198 5.57 -18.33 2.53
N THR A 199 6.56 -18.64 3.38
CA THR A 199 7.71 -17.79 3.63
C THR A 199 8.42 -17.41 2.32
N ALA A 200 8.64 -18.38 1.46
CA ALA A 200 9.33 -18.17 0.18
C ALA A 200 8.54 -17.27 -0.78
N VAL A 201 7.22 -17.47 -0.91
CA VAL A 201 6.40 -16.62 -1.80
C VAL A 201 6.25 -15.20 -1.27
N LEU A 202 6.05 -15.01 0.04
CA LEU A 202 5.97 -13.68 0.66
C LEU A 202 7.25 -12.90 0.43
N ARG A 203 8.42 -13.53 0.60
CA ARG A 203 9.72 -12.93 0.31
C ARG A 203 9.82 -12.48 -1.14
N ARG A 204 9.50 -13.36 -2.10
CA ARG A 204 9.54 -13.02 -3.53
C ARG A 204 8.60 -11.87 -3.89
N ARG A 205 7.40 -11.79 -3.29
CA ARG A 205 6.46 -10.69 -3.53
C ARG A 205 6.98 -9.37 -2.96
N ARG A 206 7.53 -9.38 -1.75
CA ARG A 206 8.22 -8.23 -1.17
C ARG A 206 9.38 -7.75 -2.04
N ASP A 207 10.23 -8.68 -2.52
CA ASP A 207 11.37 -8.34 -3.37
C ASP A 207 10.92 -7.65 -4.66
N LYS A 208 9.78 -8.03 -5.24
CA LYS A 208 9.20 -7.35 -6.41
C LYS A 208 8.84 -5.90 -6.11
N ILE A 209 8.20 -5.62 -4.97
CA ILE A 209 7.88 -4.25 -4.54
C ILE A 209 9.19 -3.44 -4.38
N ARG A 210 10.21 -4.02 -3.75
CA ARG A 210 11.52 -3.37 -3.57
C ARG A 210 12.25 -3.08 -4.87
N MET A 211 12.00 -3.85 -5.92
CA MET A 211 12.58 -3.61 -7.24
C MET A 211 11.92 -2.44 -7.98
N GLU A 212 10.61 -2.24 -7.78
CA GLU A 212 9.85 -1.21 -8.49
C GLU A 212 9.85 0.15 -7.76
N MET A 213 9.75 0.19 -6.43
CA MET A 213 9.60 1.43 -5.68
C MET A 213 10.72 2.47 -5.91
N PRO A 214 11.99 2.14 -6.22
CA PRO A 214 13.01 3.16 -6.48
C PRO A 214 12.74 4.00 -7.73
N ARG A 215 11.90 3.55 -8.66
CA ARG A 215 11.50 4.32 -9.84
C ARG A 215 10.75 5.61 -9.46
N LEU A 216 10.08 5.63 -8.30
CA LEU A 216 9.44 6.81 -7.71
C LEU A 216 10.44 7.94 -7.35
N LEU A 217 11.74 7.66 -7.30
CA LEU A 217 12.76 8.69 -7.08
C LEU A 217 13.01 9.56 -8.33
N THR A 218 12.39 9.23 -9.47
CA THR A 218 12.39 10.06 -10.67
C THR A 218 11.23 11.05 -10.59
N VAL A 219 11.54 12.35 -10.68
CA VAL A 219 10.59 13.47 -10.53
C VAL A 219 10.68 14.42 -11.71
N ASN A 220 9.68 15.31 -11.87
CA ASN A 220 9.60 16.20 -13.03
C ASN A 220 9.42 17.69 -12.69
N LEU A 221 9.62 18.12 -11.43
CA LEU A 221 9.46 19.52 -11.02
C LEU A 221 10.42 20.43 -11.85
N GLY A 222 9.84 21.49 -12.43
CA GLY A 222 10.53 22.36 -13.39
C GLY A 222 10.31 21.99 -14.85
N LYS A 223 9.61 20.86 -15.11
CA LYS A 223 9.14 20.49 -16.45
C LYS A 223 7.80 21.13 -16.79
N THR A 224 7.14 21.74 -15.82
CA THR A 224 5.87 22.45 -15.93
C THR A 224 4.72 21.57 -16.46
N VAL A 225 3.75 22.17 -17.18
CA VAL A 225 2.47 21.47 -17.46
C VAL A 225 2.61 20.28 -18.41
N LEU A 226 3.38 20.42 -19.50
CA LEU A 226 3.49 19.41 -20.56
C LEU A 226 4.84 18.69 -20.58
N GLY A 227 5.73 19.03 -19.64
CA GLY A 227 7.07 18.47 -19.66
C GLY A 227 8.10 19.30 -20.43
N SER A 228 7.71 20.43 -21.02
CA SER A 228 8.57 21.31 -21.83
C SER A 228 9.46 22.23 -21.00
N GLY A 229 9.08 22.51 -19.75
CA GLY A 229 9.74 23.49 -18.89
C GLY A 229 9.45 24.95 -19.26
N VAL A 230 8.55 25.22 -20.18
CA VAL A 230 8.09 26.58 -20.50
C VAL A 230 7.42 27.19 -19.28
N GLY A 231 7.80 28.43 -18.91
CA GLY A 231 7.33 29.12 -17.70
C GLY A 231 8.26 28.97 -16.49
N ALA A 232 9.31 28.14 -16.57
CA ALA A 232 10.41 28.09 -15.61
C ALA A 232 11.73 28.47 -16.29
N SER A 233 12.56 29.28 -15.63
CA SER A 233 13.87 29.67 -16.17
C SER A 233 14.82 28.47 -16.28
N GLU A 234 15.80 28.55 -17.17
CA GLU A 234 16.80 27.48 -17.32
C GLU A 234 17.55 27.22 -16.00
N ALA A 235 17.96 28.29 -15.33
CA ALA A 235 18.65 28.20 -14.04
C ALA A 235 17.79 27.52 -12.96
N TYR A 236 16.47 27.76 -12.94
CA TYR A 236 15.54 27.06 -12.05
C TYR A 236 15.50 25.57 -12.38
N ARG A 237 15.32 25.20 -13.65
CA ARG A 237 15.25 23.80 -14.10
C ARG A 237 16.50 23.01 -13.77
N ASP A 238 17.66 23.63 -13.91
CA ASP A 238 18.96 22.99 -13.64
C ASP A 238 19.22 22.78 -12.14
N GLY A 239 18.70 23.68 -11.29
CA GLY A 239 18.98 23.67 -9.85
C GLY A 239 17.93 23.03 -8.97
N ILE A 240 16.67 22.92 -9.42
CA ILE A 240 15.55 22.53 -8.55
C ILE A 240 15.68 21.13 -7.95
N THR A 241 16.22 20.17 -8.69
CA THR A 241 16.43 18.81 -8.19
C THR A 241 17.38 18.79 -7.00
N THR A 242 18.40 19.67 -6.99
CA THR A 242 19.32 19.81 -5.85
C THR A 242 18.57 20.33 -4.63
N CYS A 243 17.74 21.37 -4.79
CA CYS A 243 16.93 21.88 -3.68
C CYS A 243 15.95 20.81 -3.15
N LEU A 244 15.34 20.02 -4.02
CA LEU A 244 14.48 18.91 -3.61
C LEU A 244 15.24 17.86 -2.78
N ARG A 245 16.45 17.48 -3.20
CA ARG A 245 17.31 16.56 -2.42
C ARG A 245 17.65 17.13 -1.04
N ASP A 246 18.03 18.41 -1.00
CA ASP A 246 18.38 19.08 0.25
C ASP A 246 17.19 19.12 1.23
N VAL A 247 15.98 19.34 0.74
CA VAL A 247 14.77 19.46 1.56
C VAL A 247 14.24 18.09 1.98
N THR A 248 14.21 17.12 1.06
CA THR A 248 13.54 15.81 1.30
C THR A 248 14.49 14.78 1.91
N GLY A 249 15.80 14.93 1.76
CA GLY A 249 16.81 13.92 2.10
C GLY A 249 16.81 12.70 1.16
N LEU A 250 16.03 12.73 0.06
CA LEU A 250 15.90 11.62 -0.88
C LEU A 250 16.83 11.80 -2.09
N PRO A 251 17.40 10.73 -2.67
CA PRO A 251 18.26 10.78 -3.84
C PRO A 251 17.45 10.95 -5.15
N LEU A 252 16.63 12.00 -5.22
CA LEU A 252 15.76 12.29 -6.35
C LEU A 252 16.56 12.56 -7.61
N VAL A 253 16.04 12.13 -8.76
CA VAL A 253 16.60 12.40 -10.08
C VAL A 253 15.55 13.04 -10.99
N MET A 254 16.02 13.95 -11.86
CA MET A 254 15.15 14.58 -12.86
C MET A 254 14.84 13.58 -13.97
N THR A 255 13.56 13.53 -14.40
CA THR A 255 13.18 12.75 -15.58
C THR A 255 13.98 13.13 -16.82
N ALA A 256 14.35 12.14 -17.60
CA ALA A 256 15.00 12.37 -18.89
C ALA A 256 14.04 12.95 -19.94
N ASN A 257 12.75 12.61 -19.85
CA ASN A 257 11.71 13.05 -20.79
C ASN A 257 10.49 13.57 -20.03
N GLY A 258 10.34 14.89 -19.94
CA GLY A 258 9.20 15.52 -19.27
C GLY A 258 7.86 15.25 -19.97
N PHE A 259 7.85 15.13 -21.31
CA PHE A 259 6.63 14.82 -22.07
C PHE A 259 6.13 13.41 -21.78
N ASP A 260 7.01 12.47 -21.52
CA ASP A 260 6.67 11.13 -21.10
C ASP A 260 5.98 11.14 -19.73
N THR A 261 6.64 11.74 -18.74
CA THR A 261 6.12 11.79 -17.37
C THR A 261 4.89 12.66 -17.17
N ALA A 262 4.57 13.56 -18.12
CA ALA A 262 3.34 14.36 -18.06
C ALA A 262 2.10 13.54 -18.48
N GLN A 263 2.24 12.59 -19.41
CA GLN A 263 1.10 11.89 -19.99
C GLN A 263 1.02 10.40 -19.59
N ASN A 264 2.13 9.77 -19.22
CA ASN A 264 2.18 8.35 -18.90
C ASN A 264 2.32 8.13 -17.40
N VAL A 265 1.38 7.39 -16.82
CA VAL A 265 1.36 7.00 -15.40
C VAL A 265 1.52 5.48 -15.24
N ASP A 266 2.21 4.85 -16.20
CA ASP A 266 2.47 3.41 -16.22
C ASP A 266 3.22 2.95 -14.98
N LEU A 267 4.10 3.76 -14.40
CA LEU A 267 4.76 3.45 -13.13
C LEU A 267 3.76 3.21 -12.00
N LEU A 268 2.69 4.00 -11.91
CA LEU A 268 1.66 3.79 -10.88
C LEU A 268 0.89 2.48 -11.12
N ALA A 269 0.67 2.10 -12.37
CA ALA A 269 0.05 0.83 -12.73
C ALA A 269 0.98 -0.37 -12.40
N ASP A 270 2.28 -0.28 -12.72
CA ASP A 270 3.28 -1.30 -12.37
C ASP A 270 3.34 -1.52 -10.84
N LEU A 271 3.37 -0.43 -10.07
CA LEU A 271 3.38 -0.47 -8.60
C LEU A 271 2.07 -1.04 -8.05
N ALA A 272 0.94 -0.68 -8.65
CA ALA A 272 -0.36 -1.22 -8.29
C ALA A 272 -0.41 -2.74 -8.52
N ASP A 273 0.14 -3.23 -9.63
CA ASP A 273 0.18 -4.67 -9.92
C ASP A 273 1.03 -5.46 -8.94
N VAL A 274 2.18 -4.96 -8.48
CA VAL A 274 2.96 -5.68 -7.47
C VAL A 274 2.26 -5.69 -6.11
N VAL A 275 1.51 -4.63 -5.75
CA VAL A 275 0.65 -4.57 -4.56
C VAL A 275 -0.49 -5.59 -4.67
N LYS A 276 -1.18 -5.65 -5.81
CA LYS A 276 -2.24 -6.63 -6.11
C LYS A 276 -1.76 -8.05 -5.95
N LEU A 277 -0.63 -8.38 -6.57
CA LEU A 277 -0.06 -9.73 -6.51
C LEU A 277 0.35 -10.14 -5.10
N TYR A 278 0.73 -9.20 -4.24
CA TYR A 278 0.95 -9.48 -2.82
C TYR A 278 -0.39 -9.77 -2.12
N ALA A 279 -1.42 -8.95 -2.33
CA ALA A 279 -2.75 -9.15 -1.77
C ALA A 279 -3.36 -10.50 -2.18
N GLU A 280 -3.25 -10.90 -3.45
CA GLU A 280 -3.67 -12.21 -3.95
C GLU A 280 -2.92 -13.37 -3.26
N THR A 281 -1.64 -13.17 -2.94
CA THR A 281 -0.86 -14.15 -2.17
C THR A 281 -1.40 -14.31 -0.75
N LEU A 282 -1.82 -13.20 -0.10
CA LEU A 282 -2.48 -13.24 1.21
C LEU A 282 -3.82 -13.95 1.16
N ILE A 283 -4.62 -13.74 0.10
CA ILE A 283 -5.90 -14.47 -0.08
C ILE A 283 -5.66 -15.97 -0.08
N LYS A 284 -4.72 -16.44 -0.92
CA LYS A 284 -4.37 -17.87 -1.01
C LYS A 284 -3.90 -18.40 0.33
N PHE A 285 -3.02 -17.69 1.03
CA PHE A 285 -2.51 -18.11 2.33
C PHE A 285 -3.64 -18.19 3.38
N CYS A 286 -4.52 -17.19 3.43
CA CYS A 286 -5.67 -17.19 4.35
C CYS A 286 -6.70 -18.27 4.03
N GLN A 287 -6.93 -18.60 2.76
CA GLN A 287 -7.78 -19.73 2.37
C GLN A 287 -7.23 -21.04 2.92
N ASP A 288 -5.91 -21.26 2.81
CA ASP A 288 -5.28 -22.47 3.35
C ASP A 288 -5.34 -22.51 4.89
N LEU A 289 -5.12 -21.40 5.58
CA LEU A 289 -5.26 -21.31 7.03
C LEU A 289 -6.69 -21.67 7.46
N ARG A 290 -7.71 -21.15 6.78
CA ARG A 290 -9.12 -21.47 7.04
C ARG A 290 -9.43 -22.94 6.76
N PHE A 291 -8.91 -23.51 5.68
CA PHE A 291 -9.10 -24.91 5.34
C PHE A 291 -8.45 -25.83 6.38
N LEU A 292 -7.17 -25.58 6.72
CA LEU A 292 -6.42 -26.43 7.66
C LEU A 292 -6.90 -26.31 9.11
N SER A 293 -7.56 -25.22 9.49
CA SER A 293 -8.17 -25.01 10.81
C SER A 293 -9.65 -25.37 10.89
N SER A 294 -10.25 -25.84 9.80
CA SER A 294 -11.67 -26.13 9.73
C SER A 294 -12.11 -27.25 10.66
N GLY A 295 -13.28 -27.15 11.22
CA GLY A 295 -13.86 -28.14 12.13
C GLY A 295 -14.04 -27.56 13.55
N PRO A 296 -13.46 -28.17 14.62
CA PRO A 296 -12.40 -29.21 14.61
C PRO A 296 -12.87 -30.65 14.44
N GLU A 297 -14.13 -30.98 14.68
CA GLU A 297 -14.62 -32.37 14.68
C GLU A 297 -14.94 -32.90 13.27
N ALA A 298 -15.64 -32.09 12.47
CA ALA A 298 -16.13 -32.45 11.13
C ALA A 298 -15.31 -31.80 10.00
N GLY A 299 -14.11 -31.32 10.28
CA GLY A 299 -13.22 -30.69 9.31
C GLY A 299 -11.79 -31.22 9.40
N ILE A 300 -10.84 -30.47 8.86
CA ILE A 300 -9.44 -30.87 8.78
C ILE A 300 -8.73 -30.79 10.13
N GLY A 301 -8.87 -29.66 10.85
CA GLY A 301 -8.41 -29.51 12.22
C GLY A 301 -6.90 -29.69 12.47
N GLU A 302 -6.03 -29.52 11.43
CA GLU A 302 -4.58 -29.63 11.59
C GLU A 302 -3.97 -28.41 12.28
N LEU A 303 -4.57 -27.24 12.11
CA LEU A 303 -4.13 -25.98 12.70
C LEU A 303 -5.17 -25.48 13.72
N ILE A 304 -4.67 -24.81 14.75
CA ILE A 304 -5.45 -24.12 15.76
C ILE A 304 -5.08 -22.64 15.67
N LEU A 305 -6.04 -21.82 15.26
CA LEU A 305 -5.86 -20.37 15.17
C LEU A 305 -6.19 -19.71 16.51
N PRO A 306 -5.55 -18.58 16.86
CA PRO A 306 -5.87 -17.84 18.08
C PRO A 306 -7.32 -17.37 18.09
N ALA A 307 -7.95 -17.45 19.27
CA ALA A 307 -9.32 -17.03 19.49
C ALA A 307 -9.35 -15.67 20.20
N PHE A 308 -9.95 -14.65 19.56
CA PHE A 308 -10.02 -13.29 20.12
C PHE A 308 -11.43 -12.87 20.49
N MET A 309 -12.44 -13.54 19.96
CA MET A 309 -13.84 -13.25 20.23
C MET A 309 -14.71 -14.47 20.00
N ALA A 310 -15.93 -14.44 20.56
CA ALA A 310 -16.94 -15.45 20.26
C ALA A 310 -17.23 -15.44 18.75
N GLY A 311 -17.20 -16.60 18.13
CA GLY A 311 -17.41 -16.75 16.70
C GLY A 311 -18.89 -16.75 16.30
N SER A 312 -19.81 -16.78 17.28
CA SER A 312 -21.25 -16.85 17.03
C SER A 312 -22.05 -16.36 18.23
N THR A 313 -23.11 -15.61 17.99
CA THR A 313 -24.14 -15.29 18.99
C THR A 313 -25.18 -16.38 19.12
N PHE A 314 -25.21 -17.32 18.19
CA PHE A 314 -26.16 -18.44 18.17
C PHE A 314 -25.58 -19.75 18.72
N PHE A 315 -24.27 -20.01 18.43
CA PHE A 315 -23.57 -21.22 18.86
C PHE A 315 -22.56 -20.91 19.94
N PRO A 316 -22.85 -21.09 21.23
CA PRO A 316 -21.85 -20.89 22.29
C PRO A 316 -20.62 -21.79 22.08
N GLY A 317 -19.44 -21.26 22.24
CA GLY A 317 -18.17 -21.99 22.09
C GLY A 317 -17.65 -22.13 20.65
N LYS A 318 -18.39 -21.68 19.63
CA LYS A 318 -17.91 -21.66 18.26
C LYS A 318 -16.84 -20.56 18.08
N VAL A 319 -15.70 -20.92 17.52
CA VAL A 319 -14.62 -20.00 17.14
C VAL A 319 -14.48 -20.00 15.63
N ASN A 320 -14.57 -18.83 15.00
CA ASN A 320 -14.40 -18.67 13.56
C ASN A 320 -13.00 -18.15 13.23
N PRO A 321 -12.45 -18.42 12.03
CA PRO A 321 -11.16 -17.92 11.58
C PRO A 321 -11.25 -16.44 11.12
N VAL A 322 -11.75 -15.55 12.01
CA VAL A 322 -12.12 -14.17 11.67
C VAL A 322 -10.94 -13.32 11.18
N VAL A 323 -9.71 -13.58 11.66
CA VAL A 323 -8.54 -12.83 11.22
C VAL A 323 -8.21 -13.15 9.75
N PRO A 324 -8.05 -14.42 9.32
CA PRO A 324 -7.90 -14.73 7.90
C PRO A 324 -9.04 -14.18 7.02
N GLU A 325 -10.28 -14.21 7.49
CA GLU A 325 -11.43 -13.65 6.77
C GLU A 325 -11.33 -12.14 6.60
N THR A 326 -10.94 -11.42 7.64
CA THR A 326 -10.72 -9.97 7.58
C THR A 326 -9.58 -9.59 6.63
N VAL A 327 -8.48 -10.34 6.66
CA VAL A 327 -7.35 -10.16 5.72
C VAL A 327 -7.79 -10.36 4.28
N MET A 328 -8.61 -11.39 4.01
CA MET A 328 -9.16 -11.61 2.66
C MET A 328 -10.07 -10.45 2.21
N GLN A 329 -10.91 -9.91 3.09
CA GLN A 329 -11.76 -8.76 2.76
C GLN A 329 -10.94 -7.51 2.42
N GLY A 330 -9.90 -7.20 3.21
CA GLY A 330 -8.96 -6.13 2.89
C GLY A 330 -8.25 -6.36 1.55
N ALA A 331 -7.83 -7.60 1.28
CA ALA A 331 -7.23 -7.94 -0.02
C ALA A 331 -8.22 -7.76 -1.20
N PHE A 332 -9.51 -8.06 -1.02
CA PHE A 332 -10.54 -7.80 -2.04
C PHE A 332 -10.73 -6.29 -2.29
N SER A 333 -10.73 -5.47 -1.22
CA SER A 333 -10.77 -4.00 -1.32
C SER A 333 -9.58 -3.48 -2.14
N ILE A 334 -8.36 -3.93 -1.81
CA ILE A 334 -7.14 -3.57 -2.54
C ILE A 334 -7.28 -3.89 -4.03
N ILE A 335 -7.72 -5.11 -4.39
CA ILE A 335 -7.89 -5.51 -5.80
C ILE A 335 -8.86 -4.57 -6.53
N GLY A 336 -9.96 -4.17 -5.88
CA GLY A 336 -10.89 -3.19 -6.45
C GLY A 336 -10.24 -1.82 -6.71
N LYS A 337 -9.40 -1.35 -5.78
CA LYS A 337 -8.64 -0.10 -5.93
C LYS A 337 -7.64 -0.16 -7.08
N ILE A 338 -6.96 -1.31 -7.26
CA ILE A 338 -6.01 -1.46 -8.37
C ILE A 338 -6.71 -1.35 -9.74
N GLU A 339 -7.92 -1.84 -9.88
CA GLU A 339 -8.68 -1.64 -11.14
C GLU A 339 -9.00 -0.16 -11.38
N THR A 340 -9.28 0.63 -10.34
CA THR A 340 -9.43 2.09 -10.45
C THR A 340 -8.15 2.74 -10.99
N ILE A 341 -6.97 2.33 -10.50
CA ILE A 341 -5.68 2.84 -11.00
C ILE A 341 -5.49 2.50 -12.47
N HIS A 342 -5.83 1.28 -12.89
CA HIS A 342 -5.78 0.88 -14.29
C HIS A 342 -6.76 1.67 -15.18
N LEU A 343 -7.94 2.07 -14.66
CA LEU A 343 -8.83 2.97 -15.37
C LEU A 343 -8.20 4.34 -15.58
N CYS A 344 -7.55 4.91 -14.56
CA CYS A 344 -6.83 6.18 -14.66
C CYS A 344 -5.70 6.11 -15.70
N TYR A 345 -4.95 4.99 -15.75
CA TYR A 345 -3.91 4.78 -16.75
C TYR A 345 -4.49 4.68 -18.18
N ARG A 346 -5.53 3.88 -18.38
CA ARG A 346 -6.13 3.63 -19.70
C ARG A 346 -6.84 4.84 -20.31
N HIS A 347 -7.30 5.76 -19.50
CA HIS A 347 -8.08 6.93 -19.91
C HIS A 347 -7.28 8.22 -19.88
N SER A 348 -5.95 8.15 -19.99
CA SER A 348 -5.09 9.32 -20.15
C SER A 348 -5.50 10.15 -21.37
N ASP A 349 -5.50 11.46 -21.19
CA ASP A 349 -5.66 12.38 -22.31
C ASP A 349 -4.32 12.56 -23.08
N THR A 350 -4.40 13.13 -24.29
CA THR A 350 -3.21 13.54 -25.03
C THR A 350 -2.45 14.61 -24.25
N ASP A 351 -1.14 14.48 -24.17
CA ASP A 351 -0.16 15.41 -23.58
C ASP A 351 -0.18 15.51 -22.04
N LEU A 352 -1.26 15.16 -21.34
CA LEU A 352 -1.34 15.21 -19.88
C LEU A 352 -2.31 14.15 -19.34
N ASN A 353 -1.88 13.34 -18.37
CA ASN A 353 -2.81 12.47 -17.64
C ASN A 353 -3.46 13.25 -16.47
N VAL A 354 -4.70 13.69 -16.67
CA VAL A 354 -5.45 14.42 -15.63
C VAL A 354 -5.96 13.52 -14.49
N PHE A 355 -5.84 12.20 -14.61
CA PHE A 355 -6.26 11.22 -13.61
C PHE A 355 -5.11 10.71 -12.74
N GLU A 356 -3.87 11.16 -12.95
CA GLU A 356 -2.71 10.76 -12.14
C GLU A 356 -2.95 10.99 -10.63
N HIS A 357 -3.53 12.12 -10.28
CA HIS A 357 -3.85 12.46 -8.89
C HIS A 357 -4.75 11.40 -8.24
N MET A 358 -5.82 10.99 -8.93
CA MET A 358 -6.70 9.91 -8.46
C MET A 358 -5.97 8.58 -8.35
N ALA A 359 -5.17 8.22 -9.35
CA ALA A 359 -4.39 6.97 -9.33
C ALA A 359 -3.45 6.92 -8.11
N GLY A 360 -2.77 8.03 -7.84
CA GLY A 360 -1.84 8.13 -6.71
C GLY A 360 -2.53 8.07 -5.35
N MET A 361 -3.62 8.82 -5.15
CA MET A 361 -4.38 8.78 -3.89
C MET A 361 -4.94 7.37 -3.63
N THR A 362 -5.44 6.70 -4.66
CA THR A 362 -5.94 5.32 -4.58
C THR A 362 -4.82 4.33 -4.25
N LEU A 363 -3.62 4.52 -4.82
CA LEU A 363 -2.46 3.68 -4.52
C LEU A 363 -1.99 3.84 -3.06
N MET A 364 -1.97 5.07 -2.53
CA MET A 364 -1.67 5.33 -1.12
C MET A 364 -2.63 4.56 -0.19
N GLU A 365 -3.93 4.56 -0.48
CA GLU A 365 -4.91 3.79 0.27
C GLU A 365 -4.66 2.28 0.19
N ALA A 366 -4.37 1.77 -1.01
CA ALA A 366 -4.07 0.35 -1.21
C ALA A 366 -2.82 -0.08 -0.43
N ILE A 367 -1.78 0.76 -0.38
CA ILE A 367 -0.54 0.54 0.41
C ILE A 367 -0.87 0.50 1.91
N ALA A 368 -1.64 1.47 2.40
CA ALA A 368 -2.03 1.55 3.80
C ALA A 368 -2.86 0.32 4.23
N GLU A 369 -3.85 -0.08 3.41
CA GLU A 369 -4.65 -1.28 3.64
C GLU A 369 -3.79 -2.54 3.61
N LEU A 370 -2.87 -2.68 2.64
CA LEU A 370 -1.96 -3.83 2.55
C LEU A 370 -1.09 -3.94 3.81
N GLY A 371 -0.54 -2.83 4.28
CA GLY A 371 0.20 -2.80 5.54
C GLY A 371 -0.64 -3.26 6.72
N ALA A 372 -1.86 -2.72 6.86
CA ALA A 372 -2.76 -3.04 7.97
C ALA A 372 -3.15 -4.53 8.01
N ILE A 373 -3.53 -5.12 6.84
CA ILE A 373 -3.89 -6.55 6.79
C ILE A 373 -2.68 -7.47 6.96
N THR A 374 -1.48 -7.01 6.58
CA THR A 374 -0.22 -7.72 6.79
C THR A 374 0.10 -7.82 8.29
N ASP A 375 0.03 -6.70 9.00
CA ASP A 375 0.24 -6.66 10.46
C ASP A 375 -0.82 -7.50 11.18
N LEU A 376 -2.08 -7.39 10.77
CA LEU A 376 -3.19 -8.17 11.34
C LEU A 376 -2.93 -9.68 11.22
N LEU A 377 -2.51 -10.16 10.04
CA LEU A 377 -2.20 -11.57 9.83
C LEU A 377 -1.02 -12.04 10.68
N GLY A 378 0.06 -11.26 10.71
CA GLY A 378 1.26 -11.57 11.50
C GLY A 378 0.97 -11.62 13.00
N GLU A 379 0.45 -10.51 13.55
CA GLU A 379 0.34 -10.30 14.99
C GLU A 379 -0.87 -11.03 15.61
N ARG A 380 -1.97 -11.21 14.87
CA ARG A 380 -3.21 -11.76 15.41
C ARG A 380 -3.52 -13.19 14.93
N CYS A 381 -2.73 -13.73 14.00
CA CYS A 381 -2.93 -15.09 13.54
C CYS A 381 -1.65 -15.93 13.66
N LEU A 382 -0.59 -15.56 12.93
CA LEU A 382 0.59 -16.40 12.79
C LEU A 382 1.47 -16.47 14.04
N LYS A 383 1.55 -15.39 14.80
CA LYS A 383 2.38 -15.32 16.00
C LYS A 383 2.04 -16.43 17.00
N ASP A 384 0.76 -16.66 17.25
CA ASP A 384 0.26 -17.60 18.24
C ASP A 384 -0.43 -18.84 17.64
N ILE A 385 -0.28 -19.06 16.32
CA ILE A 385 -0.80 -20.26 15.67
C ILE A 385 -0.14 -21.52 16.24
N THR A 386 -0.93 -22.56 16.46
CA THR A 386 -0.42 -23.88 16.88
C THR A 386 -0.91 -24.98 15.95
N ALA A 387 -0.20 -26.12 15.94
CA ALA A 387 -0.63 -27.29 15.22
C ALA A 387 -1.31 -28.29 16.18
N ASN A 388 -2.40 -28.87 15.73
CA ASN A 388 -3.04 -30.00 16.42
C ASN A 388 -2.21 -31.27 16.14
N GLN A 389 -1.22 -31.52 17.00
CA GLN A 389 -0.28 -32.62 16.81
C GLN A 389 -0.97 -33.98 16.71
N ALA A 390 -2.06 -34.20 17.44
CA ALA A 390 -2.78 -35.47 17.41
C ALA A 390 -3.44 -35.68 16.02
N LYS A 391 -4.10 -34.67 15.48
CA LYS A 391 -4.67 -34.73 14.12
C LYS A 391 -3.61 -34.84 13.03
N CYS A 392 -2.54 -34.10 13.15
CA CYS A 392 -1.39 -34.20 12.23
C CYS A 392 -0.83 -35.63 12.21
N ALA A 393 -0.58 -36.24 13.39
CA ALA A 393 -0.09 -37.61 13.50
C ALA A 393 -1.10 -38.63 12.95
N GLU A 394 -2.39 -38.48 13.21
CA GLU A 394 -3.46 -39.31 12.63
C GLU A 394 -3.37 -39.32 11.10
N TYR A 395 -3.26 -38.15 10.48
CA TYR A 395 -3.19 -37.99 9.03
C TYR A 395 -1.85 -38.44 8.44
N ALA A 396 -0.73 -38.22 9.14
CA ALA A 396 0.58 -38.72 8.71
C ALA A 396 0.61 -40.24 8.59
N ASN A 397 -0.23 -40.96 9.38
CA ASN A 397 -0.38 -42.38 9.36
C ASN A 397 -1.60 -42.87 8.56
N ALA A 398 -2.16 -42.05 7.67
CA ALA A 398 -3.25 -42.44 6.77
C ALA A 398 -2.79 -43.49 5.74
N LEU A 399 -3.70 -44.06 4.95
CA LEU A 399 -3.39 -45.14 4.02
C LEU A 399 -2.42 -44.71 2.92
N ILE A 400 -2.60 -43.55 2.31
CA ILE A 400 -1.77 -43.13 1.16
C ILE A 400 -0.30 -42.86 1.55
N PRO A 401 0.02 -42.16 2.67
CA PRO A 401 1.40 -42.09 3.16
C PRO A 401 2.05 -43.50 3.37
N LEU A 402 1.29 -44.42 3.94
CA LEU A 402 1.77 -45.83 4.12
C LEU A 402 2.03 -46.51 2.76
N VAL A 403 1.19 -46.25 1.75
CA VAL A 403 1.41 -46.77 0.40
C VAL A 403 2.70 -46.20 -0.21
N VAL A 404 3.00 -44.94 0.02
CA VAL A 404 4.24 -44.30 -0.45
C VAL A 404 5.47 -44.96 0.23
N ASP A 405 5.39 -45.21 1.54
CA ASP A 405 6.45 -45.90 2.26
C ASP A 405 6.68 -47.33 1.74
N LEU A 406 5.61 -48.08 1.46
CA LEU A 406 5.71 -49.42 0.87
C LEU A 406 6.36 -49.41 -0.53
N LYS A 407 6.11 -48.36 -1.34
CA LYS A 407 6.73 -48.20 -2.67
C LYS A 407 8.26 -48.04 -2.63
N ALA A 408 8.86 -47.73 -1.48
CA ALA A 408 10.31 -47.75 -1.30
C ALA A 408 10.88 -49.17 -1.33
N HIS A 409 10.06 -50.18 -1.06
CA HIS A 409 10.46 -51.59 -0.92
C HIS A 409 9.81 -52.53 -1.95
N TYR A 410 8.68 -52.13 -2.56
CA TYR A 410 7.89 -52.94 -3.47
C TYR A 410 7.59 -52.13 -4.76
N SER A 411 7.46 -52.86 -5.88
CA SER A 411 7.03 -52.27 -7.16
C SER A 411 5.59 -51.77 -7.09
N TYR A 412 5.21 -50.93 -8.03
CA TYR A 412 3.83 -50.39 -8.15
C TYR A 412 2.78 -51.49 -8.18
N THR A 413 3.02 -52.57 -8.99
CA THR A 413 2.08 -53.69 -9.14
C THR A 413 1.95 -54.50 -7.86
N GLU A 414 3.08 -54.76 -7.15
CA GLU A 414 3.04 -55.45 -5.87
C GLU A 414 2.27 -54.66 -4.80
N VAL A 415 2.50 -53.35 -4.71
CA VAL A 415 1.75 -52.49 -3.78
C VAL A 415 0.27 -52.49 -4.14
N GLN A 416 -0.09 -52.43 -5.43
CA GLN A 416 -1.46 -52.52 -5.89
C GLN A 416 -2.14 -53.83 -5.47
N THR A 417 -1.42 -54.95 -5.57
CA THR A 417 -1.89 -56.27 -5.12
C THR A 417 -2.06 -56.29 -3.59
N LEU A 418 -1.12 -55.73 -2.84
CA LEU A 418 -1.24 -55.61 -1.38
C LEU A 418 -2.48 -54.80 -0.97
N LEU A 419 -2.76 -53.68 -1.63
CA LEU A 419 -3.92 -52.83 -1.36
C LEU A 419 -5.26 -53.53 -1.58
N THR A 420 -5.34 -54.49 -2.51
CA THR A 420 -6.57 -55.23 -2.79
C THR A 420 -6.76 -56.44 -1.88
N THR A 421 -5.70 -56.92 -1.22
CA THR A 421 -5.72 -58.18 -0.48
C THR A 421 -5.48 -58.00 1.02
N LYS A 422 -4.99 -56.85 1.48
CA LYS A 422 -4.57 -56.59 2.85
C LYS A 422 -5.27 -55.42 3.48
N THR A 423 -5.54 -55.52 4.76
CA THR A 423 -6.06 -54.40 5.59
C THR A 423 -4.92 -53.41 5.88
N LYS A 424 -5.26 -52.16 6.28
CA LYS A 424 -4.28 -51.15 6.69
C LYS A 424 -3.35 -51.68 7.80
N THR A 425 -3.87 -52.41 8.79
CA THR A 425 -3.09 -53.00 9.89
C THR A 425 -2.05 -53.98 9.36
N GLU A 426 -2.45 -54.88 8.45
CA GLU A 426 -1.51 -55.84 7.84
C GLU A 426 -0.45 -55.15 7.00
N LEU A 427 -0.78 -54.07 6.28
CA LEU A 427 0.16 -53.27 5.51
C LEU A 427 1.22 -52.61 6.42
N VAL A 428 0.81 -52.12 7.60
CA VAL A 428 1.75 -51.56 8.61
C VAL A 428 2.72 -52.65 9.10
N GLU A 429 2.23 -53.85 9.37
CA GLU A 429 3.11 -54.97 9.81
C GLU A 429 4.05 -55.43 8.69
N ILE A 430 3.61 -55.47 7.45
CA ILE A 430 4.46 -55.72 6.28
C ILE A 430 5.58 -54.67 6.18
N LEU A 431 5.26 -53.41 6.31
CA LEU A 431 6.26 -52.34 6.26
C LEU A 431 7.30 -52.50 7.39
N LYS A 432 6.84 -52.72 8.64
CA LYS A 432 7.77 -52.99 9.77
C LYS A 432 8.69 -54.16 9.50
N GLY A 433 8.17 -55.21 8.87
CA GLY A 433 8.94 -56.42 8.55
C GLY A 433 10.06 -56.18 7.50
N VAL A 434 9.90 -55.19 6.61
CA VAL A 434 10.94 -54.87 5.60
C VAL A 434 11.87 -53.75 6.04
N THR A 435 11.44 -52.85 6.92
CA THR A 435 12.30 -51.78 7.46
C THR A 435 13.26 -52.26 8.58
N ASN A 436 12.97 -53.41 9.21
CA ASN A 436 13.79 -53.99 10.25
C ASN A 436 14.80 -55.04 9.71
N ARG A 437 14.89 -55.20 8.39
CA ARG A 437 15.90 -56.02 7.68
C ARG A 437 16.95 -55.10 7.05
#